data_c70771c0985ae61adb4f60909f246a64
#
_entry.id   c70771c0985ae61adb4f60909f246a64
#
_cell.length_a   1.000
_cell.length_b   1.000
_cell.length_c   1.000
_cell.angle_alpha   90.00
_cell.angle_beta   90.00
_cell.angle_gamma   90.00
#
_symmetry.space_group_name_H-M   'P 1'
#
loop_
_entity.id
_entity.type
_entity.pdbx_description
1 polymer ?
#
loop_
_entity_poly.entity_id
_entity_poly.type
_entity_poly.pdbx_seq_one_letter_code
_entity_poly.pdbx_strand_id
1 'polypeptide(L)'
;MIPLLVCDDSNMARKQLIRALPAEWPVSLSQAGNGEEALALIRQGHGQVMLLDLTMPVLDGYQTLAALRAEGLTSQVIVVSGDVQEEAVRRVHELGALAFLKKPADPDVLRRTLIELGLFDPQGTPAAQAQAAALAELKVSFRDALREVSNVAMGRAAALLAKVLGVFVQLPVPQVNIFEVSELHMTLLDAQRGERFSAICQGFIGEAIAGEALLLFHDSEVGDMARLLGWQPKNEAQTSEMLLDLASILIGACLAGIAEQLDLRFSQGHPQLLGQHASLDQLIQVNRQRWRKTLAVEISYSLEGHAIHFDLLLLFTEDSIKRLTGKIGYLME
;
A
#
# COMPACT_ATOMS: atom_id res chain seq x y z
N MET A 1 -7.75 -31.66 -8.43
CA MET A 1 -7.78 -30.19 -8.34
C MET A 1 -6.70 -29.78 -7.38
N ILE A 2 -5.89 -28.78 -7.74
CA ILE A 2 -4.80 -28.27 -6.91
C ILE A 2 -5.40 -27.31 -5.86
N PRO A 3 -5.17 -27.53 -4.55
CA PRO A 3 -5.61 -26.59 -3.52
C PRO A 3 -4.84 -25.27 -3.66
N LEU A 4 -5.53 -24.21 -4.12
CA LEU A 4 -4.97 -22.87 -4.29
C LEU A 4 -5.52 -21.94 -3.20
N LEU A 5 -4.65 -21.31 -2.46
CA LEU A 5 -4.98 -20.31 -1.45
C LEU A 5 -4.61 -18.91 -1.97
N VAL A 6 -5.57 -17.99 -1.94
CA VAL A 6 -5.32 -16.56 -2.20
C VAL A 6 -5.38 -15.83 -0.86
N CYS A 7 -4.23 -15.33 -0.41
CA CYS A 7 -4.07 -14.65 0.88
C CYS A 7 -3.71 -13.19 0.68
N ASP A 8 -4.66 -12.31 0.99
CA ASP A 8 -4.57 -10.87 0.85
C ASP A 8 -5.67 -10.22 1.69
N ASP A 9 -5.42 -9.13 2.40
CA ASP A 9 -6.42 -8.51 3.27
C ASP A 9 -7.48 -7.71 2.49
N SER A 10 -7.20 -7.35 1.24
CA SER A 10 -8.11 -6.64 0.35
C SER A 10 -9.00 -7.60 -0.45
N ASN A 11 -10.32 -7.46 -0.30
CA ASN A 11 -11.28 -8.17 -1.14
C ASN A 11 -11.10 -7.82 -2.62
N MET A 12 -10.72 -6.58 -2.91
CA MET A 12 -10.46 -6.13 -4.28
C MET A 12 -9.24 -6.84 -4.86
N ALA A 13 -8.14 -6.92 -4.12
CA ALA A 13 -6.93 -7.61 -4.57
C ALA A 13 -7.20 -9.10 -4.80
N ARG A 14 -7.91 -9.79 -3.87
CA ARG A 14 -8.31 -11.18 -4.07
C ARG A 14 -9.17 -11.35 -5.33
N LYS A 15 -10.14 -10.45 -5.54
CA LYS A 15 -11.00 -10.47 -6.74
C LYS A 15 -10.19 -10.33 -8.03
N GLN A 16 -9.24 -9.38 -8.06
CA GLN A 16 -8.35 -9.18 -9.20
C GLN A 16 -7.45 -10.40 -9.46
N LEU A 17 -6.84 -10.95 -8.41
CA LEU A 17 -6.01 -12.15 -8.51
C LEU A 17 -6.78 -13.35 -9.05
N ILE A 18 -7.98 -13.61 -8.52
CA ILE A 18 -8.83 -14.72 -8.97
C ILE A 18 -9.23 -14.55 -10.44
N ARG A 19 -9.50 -13.33 -10.89
CA ARG A 19 -9.77 -13.03 -12.31
C ARG A 19 -8.56 -13.21 -13.21
N ALA A 20 -7.37 -12.95 -12.69
CA ALA A 20 -6.12 -13.11 -13.43
C ALA A 20 -5.68 -14.57 -13.58
N LEU A 21 -6.27 -15.51 -12.82
CA LEU A 21 -5.95 -16.94 -12.93
C LEU A 21 -6.34 -17.50 -14.29
N PRO A 22 -5.53 -18.40 -14.87
CA PRO A 22 -5.93 -19.13 -16.08
C PRO A 22 -7.25 -19.87 -15.86
N ALA A 23 -8.23 -19.69 -16.75
CA ALA A 23 -9.55 -20.32 -16.64
C ALA A 23 -9.47 -21.85 -16.72
N GLU A 24 -8.41 -22.36 -17.37
CA GLU A 24 -8.15 -23.80 -17.58
C GLU A 24 -7.43 -24.45 -16.38
N TRP A 25 -7.00 -23.66 -15.39
CA TRP A 25 -6.25 -24.20 -14.26
C TRP A 25 -7.18 -24.96 -13.29
N PRO A 26 -6.99 -26.29 -13.08
CA PRO A 26 -7.89 -27.11 -12.29
C PRO A 26 -7.64 -26.95 -10.77
N VAL A 27 -8.01 -25.80 -10.23
CA VAL A 27 -7.80 -25.45 -8.81
C VAL A 27 -9.08 -25.57 -7.99
N SER A 28 -8.91 -25.86 -6.69
CA SER A 28 -9.90 -25.61 -5.64
C SER A 28 -9.46 -24.38 -4.84
N LEU A 29 -10.27 -23.30 -4.89
CA LEU A 29 -9.90 -22.01 -4.33
C LEU A 29 -10.30 -21.93 -2.85
N SER A 30 -9.36 -21.45 -2.04
CA SER A 30 -9.58 -20.99 -0.66
C SER A 30 -9.07 -19.55 -0.54
N GLN A 31 -9.58 -18.81 0.43
CA GLN A 31 -9.23 -17.40 0.63
C GLN A 31 -8.89 -17.15 2.09
N ALA A 32 -7.93 -16.27 2.33
CA ALA A 32 -7.54 -15.78 3.66
C ALA A 32 -7.33 -14.26 3.62
N GLY A 33 -7.68 -13.58 4.70
CA GLY A 33 -7.50 -12.13 4.84
C GLY A 33 -6.23 -11.74 5.61
N ASN A 34 -5.45 -12.69 6.09
CA ASN A 34 -4.19 -12.49 6.80
C ASN A 34 -3.40 -13.80 6.90
N GLY A 35 -2.16 -13.72 7.38
CA GLY A 35 -1.28 -14.88 7.48
C GLY A 35 -1.73 -15.93 8.49
N GLU A 36 -2.41 -15.58 9.59
CA GLU A 36 -2.92 -16.56 10.56
C GLU A 36 -3.99 -17.46 9.94
N GLU A 37 -4.95 -16.84 9.22
CA GLU A 37 -5.97 -17.57 8.48
C GLU A 37 -5.34 -18.47 7.41
N ALA A 38 -4.35 -17.96 6.69
CA ALA A 38 -3.62 -18.73 5.67
C ALA A 38 -2.95 -19.96 6.28
N LEU A 39 -2.21 -19.82 7.37
CA LEU A 39 -1.57 -20.94 8.06
C LEU A 39 -2.60 -21.97 8.56
N ALA A 40 -3.73 -21.51 9.09
CA ALA A 40 -4.80 -22.42 9.53
C ALA A 40 -5.36 -23.25 8.36
N LEU A 41 -5.56 -22.65 7.18
CA LEU A 41 -6.01 -23.35 5.97
C LEU A 41 -4.96 -24.32 5.44
N ILE A 42 -3.68 -23.94 5.44
CA ILE A 42 -2.58 -24.79 4.97
C ILE A 42 -2.44 -26.03 5.86
N ARG A 43 -2.58 -25.91 7.19
CA ARG A 43 -2.59 -27.06 8.12
C ARG A 43 -3.73 -28.04 7.85
N GLN A 44 -4.83 -27.57 7.22
CA GLN A 44 -5.96 -28.41 6.80
C GLN A 44 -5.81 -28.97 5.38
N GLY A 45 -4.69 -28.70 4.69
CA GLY A 45 -4.43 -29.14 3.32
C GLY A 45 -5.01 -28.23 2.23
N HIS A 46 -5.48 -27.03 2.58
CA HIS A 46 -5.97 -26.02 1.64
C HIS A 46 -4.89 -24.99 1.33
N GLY A 47 -3.97 -25.28 0.46
CA GLY A 47 -2.90 -24.32 0.13
C GLY A 47 -1.63 -25.00 -0.34
N GLN A 48 -1.76 -25.98 -1.22
CA GLN A 48 -0.62 -26.57 -1.91
C GLN A 48 0.14 -25.49 -2.70
N VAL A 49 -0.60 -24.59 -3.33
CA VAL A 49 -0.09 -23.34 -3.93
C VAL A 49 -0.70 -22.17 -3.22
N MET A 50 0.05 -21.12 -2.92
CA MET A 50 -0.44 -19.90 -2.30
C MET A 50 0.02 -18.66 -3.09
N LEU A 51 -0.93 -17.76 -3.38
CA LEU A 51 -0.66 -16.39 -3.79
C LEU A 51 -0.74 -15.53 -2.52
N LEU A 52 0.36 -14.89 -2.15
CA LEU A 52 0.54 -14.22 -0.85
C LEU A 52 0.86 -12.75 -1.00
N ASP A 53 0.07 -11.88 -0.40
CA ASP A 53 0.44 -10.48 -0.20
C ASP A 53 1.42 -10.31 0.96
N LEU A 54 2.22 -9.24 0.91
CA LEU A 54 3.17 -8.91 1.97
C LEU A 54 2.58 -7.99 3.04
N THR A 55 1.75 -7.04 2.64
CA THR A 55 1.26 -5.99 3.54
C THR A 55 -0.14 -6.32 4.05
N MET A 56 -0.21 -7.07 5.12
CA MET A 56 -1.48 -7.51 5.74
C MET A 56 -1.48 -7.26 7.25
N PRO A 57 -2.66 -7.05 7.86
CA PRO A 57 -2.78 -6.96 9.31
C PRO A 57 -2.62 -8.34 9.98
N VAL A 58 -2.45 -8.36 11.31
CA VAL A 58 -2.35 -9.53 12.18
C VAL A 58 -1.06 -10.29 11.99
N LEU A 59 -0.87 -10.94 10.85
CA LEU A 59 0.36 -11.62 10.46
C LEU A 59 0.63 -11.27 8.99
N ASP A 60 1.72 -10.55 8.76
CA ASP A 60 2.14 -10.10 7.44
C ASP A 60 2.71 -11.25 6.58
N GLY A 61 3.02 -10.97 5.29
CA GLY A 61 3.50 -11.98 4.37
C GLY A 61 4.90 -12.49 4.71
N TYR A 62 5.78 -11.65 5.24
CA TYR A 62 7.13 -12.07 5.67
C TYR A 62 7.05 -13.03 6.86
N GLN A 63 6.23 -12.67 7.85
CA GLN A 63 5.97 -13.48 9.04
C GLN A 63 5.31 -14.81 8.65
N THR A 64 4.38 -14.78 7.67
CA THR A 64 3.73 -15.98 7.14
C THR A 64 4.73 -16.93 6.49
N LEU A 65 5.63 -16.44 5.65
CA LEU A 65 6.70 -17.24 5.04
C LEU A 65 7.64 -17.83 6.10
N ALA A 66 8.02 -17.03 7.08
CA ALA A 66 8.87 -17.49 8.20
C ALA A 66 8.18 -18.59 9.02
N ALA A 67 6.88 -18.46 9.30
CA ALA A 67 6.09 -19.44 10.02
C ALA A 67 5.94 -20.76 9.24
N LEU A 68 5.66 -20.70 7.92
CA LEU A 68 5.64 -21.88 7.06
C LEU A 68 6.93 -22.71 7.17
N ARG A 69 8.06 -22.01 7.10
CA ARG A 69 9.38 -22.64 7.23
C ARG A 69 9.62 -23.22 8.61
N ALA A 70 9.29 -22.49 9.66
CA ALA A 70 9.48 -22.91 11.05
C ALA A 70 8.63 -24.14 11.43
N GLU A 71 7.39 -24.22 10.88
CA GLU A 71 6.46 -25.31 11.11
C GLU A 71 6.67 -26.50 10.15
N GLY A 72 7.56 -26.38 9.16
CA GLY A 72 7.77 -27.41 8.13
C GLY A 72 6.56 -27.65 7.24
N LEU A 73 5.68 -26.63 7.09
CA LEU A 73 4.52 -26.69 6.22
C LEU A 73 4.94 -26.54 4.76
N THR A 74 4.44 -27.42 3.90
CA THR A 74 4.75 -27.39 2.47
C THR A 74 3.67 -26.63 1.73
N SER A 75 4.00 -25.43 1.25
CA SER A 75 3.17 -24.64 0.33
C SER A 75 4.09 -24.00 -0.70
N GLN A 76 3.67 -24.03 -1.97
CA GLN A 76 4.41 -23.40 -3.06
C GLN A 76 3.94 -21.95 -3.15
N VAL A 77 4.75 -21.02 -2.61
CA VAL A 77 4.34 -19.63 -2.45
C VAL A 77 4.83 -18.76 -3.60
N ILE A 78 3.90 -18.05 -4.22
CA ILE A 78 4.14 -16.92 -5.13
C ILE A 78 3.71 -15.67 -4.41
N VAL A 79 4.63 -14.76 -4.18
CA VAL A 79 4.31 -13.45 -3.58
C VAL A 79 3.74 -12.52 -4.63
N VAL A 80 2.64 -11.81 -4.29
CA VAL A 80 2.01 -10.80 -5.15
C VAL A 80 1.83 -9.54 -4.32
N SER A 81 2.66 -8.52 -4.53
CA SER A 81 2.70 -7.37 -3.65
C SER A 81 2.80 -6.03 -4.39
N GLY A 82 2.31 -4.97 -3.74
CA GLY A 82 2.54 -3.57 -4.10
C GLY A 82 3.95 -3.09 -3.72
N ASP A 83 4.58 -3.71 -2.72
CA ASP A 83 5.95 -3.42 -2.31
C ASP A 83 6.95 -3.98 -3.33
N VAL A 84 7.49 -3.10 -4.16
CA VAL A 84 8.43 -3.46 -5.24
C VAL A 84 9.88 -3.08 -4.90
N GLN A 85 10.22 -2.90 -3.64
CA GLN A 85 11.58 -2.68 -3.19
C GLN A 85 12.47 -3.88 -3.53
N GLU A 86 13.69 -3.65 -3.99
CA GLU A 86 14.64 -4.73 -4.32
C GLU A 86 14.92 -5.63 -3.10
N GLU A 87 14.99 -5.02 -1.93
CA GLU A 87 15.16 -5.72 -0.66
C GLU A 87 13.95 -6.61 -0.32
N ALA A 88 12.72 -6.14 -0.59
CA ALA A 88 11.51 -6.95 -0.40
C ALA A 88 11.57 -8.23 -1.24
N VAL A 89 11.89 -8.07 -2.53
CA VAL A 89 12.04 -9.21 -3.46
C VAL A 89 13.10 -10.19 -2.97
N ARG A 90 14.26 -9.69 -2.55
CA ARG A 90 15.35 -10.52 -2.02
C ARG A 90 14.90 -11.33 -0.79
N ARG A 91 14.29 -10.66 0.19
CA ARG A 91 13.84 -11.27 1.45
C ARG A 91 12.83 -12.38 1.25
N VAL A 92 11.85 -12.20 0.36
CA VAL A 92 10.84 -13.24 0.15
C VAL A 92 11.43 -14.48 -0.51
N HIS A 93 12.42 -14.35 -1.41
CA HIS A 93 13.14 -15.48 -1.96
C HIS A 93 14.00 -16.20 -0.92
N GLU A 94 14.67 -15.48 -0.03
CA GLU A 94 15.42 -16.06 1.11
C GLU A 94 14.50 -16.82 2.08
N LEU A 95 13.24 -16.37 2.21
CA LEU A 95 12.22 -17.04 3.02
C LEU A 95 11.54 -18.22 2.29
N GLY A 96 11.87 -18.45 1.02
CA GLY A 96 11.41 -19.64 0.27
C GLY A 96 10.26 -19.38 -0.69
N ALA A 97 9.90 -18.13 -0.98
CA ALA A 97 8.97 -17.83 -2.07
C ALA A 97 9.57 -18.24 -3.43
N LEU A 98 8.77 -18.89 -4.26
CA LEU A 98 9.18 -19.37 -5.57
C LEU A 98 9.28 -18.26 -6.60
N ALA A 99 8.40 -17.26 -6.50
CA ALA A 99 8.38 -16.11 -7.40
C ALA A 99 7.80 -14.88 -6.70
N PHE A 100 8.07 -13.72 -7.29
CA PHE A 100 7.51 -12.43 -6.90
C PHE A 100 6.82 -11.77 -8.10
N LEU A 101 5.57 -11.34 -7.91
CA LEU A 101 4.79 -10.60 -8.87
C LEU A 101 4.37 -9.25 -8.29
N LYS A 102 4.43 -8.20 -9.09
CA LYS A 102 3.97 -6.88 -8.67
C LYS A 102 2.46 -6.75 -8.82
N LYS A 103 1.82 -6.02 -7.90
CA LYS A 103 0.41 -5.61 -8.03
C LYS A 103 0.24 -4.38 -8.97
N PRO A 104 -0.84 -4.29 -9.74
CA PRO A 104 -1.82 -5.35 -10.00
C PRO A 104 -1.19 -6.49 -10.81
N ALA A 105 -1.57 -7.73 -10.52
CA ALA A 105 -1.01 -8.89 -11.22
C ALA A 105 -1.46 -8.92 -12.67
N ASP A 106 -0.51 -8.88 -13.59
CA ASP A 106 -0.77 -9.05 -15.02
C ASP A 106 -1.09 -10.54 -15.31
N PRO A 107 -2.27 -10.84 -15.93
CA PRO A 107 -2.68 -12.23 -16.20
C PRO A 107 -1.67 -13.02 -17.04
N ASP A 108 -1.02 -12.38 -18.01
CA ASP A 108 -0.05 -13.06 -18.89
C ASP A 108 1.26 -13.34 -18.15
N VAL A 109 1.68 -12.44 -17.25
CA VAL A 109 2.84 -12.65 -16.39
C VAL A 109 2.56 -13.78 -15.40
N LEU A 110 1.41 -13.74 -14.72
CA LEU A 110 0.99 -14.79 -13.78
C LEU A 110 0.93 -16.15 -14.50
N ARG A 111 0.29 -16.24 -15.67
CA ARG A 111 0.21 -17.46 -16.46
C ARG A 111 1.61 -18.03 -16.80
N ARG A 112 2.52 -17.20 -17.29
CA ARG A 112 3.90 -17.61 -17.60
C ARG A 112 4.63 -18.12 -16.37
N THR A 113 4.56 -17.39 -15.27
CA THR A 113 5.18 -17.79 -14.00
C THR A 113 4.68 -19.16 -13.53
N LEU A 114 3.37 -19.40 -13.60
CA LEU A 114 2.78 -20.69 -13.22
C LEU A 114 3.27 -21.85 -14.11
N ILE A 115 3.45 -21.61 -15.41
CA ILE A 115 4.00 -22.61 -16.35
C ILE A 115 5.48 -22.87 -16.05
N GLU A 116 6.29 -21.84 -15.88
CA GLU A 116 7.72 -21.92 -15.57
C GLU A 116 7.99 -22.67 -14.26
N LEU A 117 7.12 -22.51 -13.28
CA LEU A 117 7.19 -23.24 -12.01
C LEU A 117 6.59 -24.66 -12.08
N GLY A 118 6.04 -25.08 -13.23
CA GLY A 118 5.40 -26.38 -13.38
C GLY A 118 4.09 -26.56 -12.61
N LEU A 119 3.44 -25.44 -12.22
CA LEU A 119 2.20 -25.42 -11.44
C LEU A 119 0.95 -25.46 -12.32
N PHE A 120 1.08 -25.10 -13.58
CA PHE A 120 -0.01 -25.04 -14.55
C PHE A 120 0.42 -25.63 -15.90
N ASP A 121 -0.38 -26.56 -16.40
CA ASP A 121 -0.25 -27.12 -17.75
C ASP A 121 -1.36 -26.56 -18.66
N PRO A 122 -1.02 -25.81 -19.74
CA PRO A 122 -2.02 -25.23 -20.64
C PRO A 122 -2.89 -26.24 -21.40
N GLN A 123 -2.50 -27.53 -21.42
CA GLN A 123 -3.25 -28.60 -22.10
C GLN A 123 -4.32 -29.25 -21.21
N GLY A 124 -4.51 -28.74 -19.98
CA GLY A 124 -5.50 -29.27 -19.01
C GLY A 124 -6.96 -28.96 -19.36
N THR A 125 -7.87 -29.65 -18.70
CA THR A 125 -9.33 -29.48 -18.89
C THR A 125 -9.85 -28.26 -18.12
N PRO A 126 -10.74 -27.42 -18.66
CA PRO A 126 -11.22 -26.19 -18.02
C PRO A 126 -11.91 -26.39 -16.66
N ALA A 127 -11.59 -25.54 -15.68
CA ALA A 127 -12.14 -25.57 -14.31
C ALA A 127 -12.84 -24.25 -13.91
N ALA A 128 -13.47 -23.56 -14.85
CA ALA A 128 -14.04 -22.23 -14.68
C ALA A 128 -15.08 -22.05 -13.55
N GLN A 129 -15.71 -23.14 -13.07
CA GLN A 129 -16.76 -23.06 -12.06
C GLN A 129 -16.25 -22.65 -10.65
N ALA A 130 -15.04 -23.07 -10.26
CA ALA A 130 -14.48 -22.72 -8.95
C ALA A 130 -14.17 -21.21 -8.83
N GLN A 131 -13.69 -20.61 -9.90
CA GLN A 131 -13.40 -19.17 -9.95
C GLN A 131 -14.69 -18.33 -9.84
N ALA A 132 -15.74 -18.72 -10.57
CA ALA A 132 -17.01 -18.00 -10.53
C ALA A 132 -17.66 -18.04 -9.14
N ALA A 133 -17.61 -19.16 -8.44
CA ALA A 133 -18.10 -19.29 -7.07
C ALA A 133 -17.31 -18.41 -6.09
N ALA A 134 -15.98 -18.43 -6.14
CA ALA A 134 -15.13 -17.63 -5.28
C ALA A 134 -15.30 -16.10 -5.51
N LEU A 135 -15.51 -15.68 -6.76
CA LEU A 135 -15.78 -14.29 -7.10
C LEU A 135 -17.13 -13.79 -6.58
N ALA A 136 -18.15 -14.67 -6.53
CA ALA A 136 -19.48 -14.31 -6.04
C ALA A 136 -19.51 -14.04 -4.52
N GLU A 137 -18.57 -14.59 -3.76
CA GLU A 137 -18.44 -14.38 -2.31
C GLU A 137 -17.79 -13.05 -1.96
N LEU A 138 -17.00 -12.45 -2.87
CA LEU A 138 -16.23 -11.24 -2.60
C LEU A 138 -17.06 -9.97 -2.82
N LYS A 139 -17.37 -9.31 -1.70
CA LYS A 139 -18.00 -7.98 -1.71
C LYS A 139 -16.92 -6.91 -1.54
N VAL A 140 -16.63 -6.20 -2.62
CA VAL A 140 -15.67 -5.09 -2.61
C VAL A 140 -16.38 -3.81 -2.24
N SER A 141 -15.93 -3.11 -1.20
CA SER A 141 -16.41 -1.79 -0.83
C SER A 141 -15.51 -0.70 -1.45
N PHE A 142 -16.04 0.52 -1.58
CA PHE A 142 -15.24 1.67 -2.00
C PHE A 142 -13.98 1.87 -1.14
N ARG A 143 -14.12 1.69 0.19
CA ARG A 143 -12.99 1.84 1.13
C ARG A 143 -11.93 0.78 0.90
N ASP A 144 -12.33 -0.48 0.69
CA ASP A 144 -11.42 -1.58 0.38
C ASP A 144 -10.68 -1.32 -0.94
N ALA A 145 -11.40 -0.92 -1.98
CA ALA A 145 -10.80 -0.63 -3.27
C ALA A 145 -9.83 0.57 -3.23
N LEU A 146 -10.18 1.66 -2.54
CA LEU A 146 -9.29 2.80 -2.38
C LEU A 146 -8.06 2.45 -1.53
N ARG A 147 -8.23 1.62 -0.49
CA ARG A 147 -7.11 1.11 0.32
C ARG A 147 -6.13 0.32 -0.54
N GLU A 148 -6.62 -0.56 -1.41
CA GLU A 148 -5.77 -1.33 -2.32
C GLU A 148 -5.03 -0.45 -3.33
N VAL A 149 -5.72 0.50 -3.96
CA VAL A 149 -5.10 1.49 -4.86
C VAL A 149 -3.99 2.26 -4.12
N SER A 150 -4.24 2.65 -2.88
CA SER A 150 -3.26 3.36 -2.05
C SER A 150 -2.09 2.47 -1.65
N ASN A 151 -2.33 1.20 -1.34
CA ASN A 151 -1.30 0.22 -1.00
C ASN A 151 -0.30 0.03 -2.15
N VAL A 152 -0.79 -0.17 -3.36
CA VAL A 152 0.08 -0.28 -4.56
C VAL A 152 0.85 1.01 -4.82
N ALA A 153 0.19 2.18 -4.69
CA ALA A 153 0.84 3.47 -4.90
C ALA A 153 1.92 3.76 -3.85
N MET A 154 1.64 3.42 -2.59
CA MET A 154 2.57 3.53 -1.46
C MET A 154 3.82 2.67 -1.68
N GLY A 155 3.67 1.43 -2.13
CA GLY A 155 4.79 0.53 -2.39
C GLY A 155 5.74 1.07 -3.46
N ARG A 156 5.20 1.69 -4.51
CA ARG A 156 6.01 2.35 -5.55
C ARG A 156 6.75 3.58 -5.00
N ALA A 157 6.10 4.38 -4.19
CA ALA A 157 6.71 5.54 -3.56
C ALA A 157 7.83 5.11 -2.60
N ALA A 158 7.61 4.08 -1.81
CA ALA A 158 8.61 3.51 -0.92
C ALA A 158 9.83 2.95 -1.66
N ALA A 159 9.64 2.31 -2.82
CA ALA A 159 10.74 1.82 -3.63
C ALA A 159 11.64 2.95 -4.15
N LEU A 160 11.07 4.11 -4.51
CA LEU A 160 11.85 5.29 -4.87
C LEU A 160 12.57 5.87 -3.64
N LEU A 161 11.87 5.97 -2.52
CA LEU A 161 12.44 6.48 -1.27
C LEU A 161 13.59 5.60 -0.79
N ALA A 162 13.44 4.27 -0.82
CA ALA A 162 14.48 3.32 -0.45
C ALA A 162 15.75 3.49 -1.30
N LYS A 163 15.60 3.77 -2.61
CA LYS A 163 16.75 4.07 -3.48
C LYS A 163 17.45 5.38 -3.12
N VAL A 164 16.72 6.40 -2.72
CA VAL A 164 17.27 7.70 -2.32
C VAL A 164 17.97 7.61 -0.97
N LEU A 165 17.37 6.92 -0.01
CA LEU A 165 17.87 6.82 1.37
C LEU A 165 18.89 5.69 1.57
N GLY A 166 18.90 4.68 0.69
CA GLY A 166 19.74 3.48 0.85
C GLY A 166 19.30 2.55 1.96
N VAL A 167 18.05 2.66 2.44
CA VAL A 167 17.47 1.85 3.53
C VAL A 167 16.11 1.28 3.13
N PHE A 168 15.75 0.16 3.74
CA PHE A 168 14.44 -0.45 3.54
C PHE A 168 13.35 0.37 4.21
N VAL A 169 12.26 0.65 3.47
CA VAL A 169 11.09 1.38 3.94
C VAL A 169 10.03 0.37 4.34
N GLN A 170 9.67 0.36 5.61
CA GLN A 170 8.59 -0.49 6.12
C GLN A 170 7.24 0.11 5.76
N LEU A 171 6.36 -0.72 5.20
CA LEU A 171 5.05 -0.32 4.71
C LEU A 171 3.95 -0.81 5.65
N PRO A 172 3.14 0.08 6.22
CA PRO A 172 1.95 -0.30 6.96
C PRO A 172 0.78 -0.58 6.01
N VAL A 173 -0.30 -1.12 6.53
CA VAL A 173 -1.58 -1.14 5.82
C VAL A 173 -2.16 0.28 5.79
N PRO A 174 -2.42 0.87 4.61
CA PRO A 174 -2.99 2.22 4.53
C PRO A 174 -4.37 2.30 5.19
N GLN A 175 -4.62 3.40 5.89
CA GLN A 175 -5.92 3.65 6.51
C GLN A 175 -6.74 4.59 5.64
N VAL A 176 -7.98 4.19 5.35
CA VAL A 176 -8.91 5.00 4.56
C VAL A 176 -10.10 5.39 5.42
N ASN A 177 -10.26 6.67 5.69
CA ASN A 177 -11.33 7.17 6.54
C ASN A 177 -12.00 8.41 5.93
N ILE A 178 -13.30 8.57 6.20
CA ILE A 178 -14.02 9.80 5.91
C ILE A 178 -14.21 10.52 7.23
N PHE A 179 -13.55 11.63 7.39
CA PHE A 179 -13.58 12.43 8.61
C PHE A 179 -14.34 13.74 8.41
N GLU A 180 -15.07 14.15 9.45
CA GLU A 180 -15.26 15.58 9.69
C GLU A 180 -13.98 16.12 10.33
N VAL A 181 -13.62 17.37 10.03
CA VAL A 181 -12.34 17.97 10.51
C VAL A 181 -12.16 17.89 12.03
N SER A 182 -13.27 17.91 12.77
CA SER A 182 -13.26 17.73 14.23
C SER A 182 -12.82 16.32 14.66
N GLU A 183 -13.14 15.29 13.86
CA GLU A 183 -12.78 13.90 14.13
C GLU A 183 -11.31 13.63 13.75
N LEU A 184 -10.85 14.17 12.62
CA LEU A 184 -9.44 14.13 12.24
C LEU A 184 -8.56 14.76 13.32
N HIS A 185 -9.01 15.90 13.87
CA HIS A 185 -8.36 16.58 14.98
C HIS A 185 -8.23 15.68 16.23
N MET A 186 -9.28 14.98 16.61
CA MET A 186 -9.26 14.12 17.80
C MET A 186 -8.39 12.87 17.63
N THR A 187 -8.42 12.25 16.46
CA THR A 187 -7.65 11.03 16.19
C THR A 187 -6.14 11.30 16.15
N LEU A 188 -5.74 12.42 15.57
CA LEU A 188 -4.35 12.84 15.50
C LEU A 188 -3.81 13.39 16.84
N LEU A 189 -4.66 14.01 17.67
CA LEU A 189 -4.25 14.55 18.97
C LEU A 189 -4.00 13.49 20.04
N ASP A 190 -4.76 12.41 20.06
CA ASP A 190 -4.59 11.36 21.06
C ASP A 190 -3.29 10.60 20.87
N ALA A 191 -2.78 10.52 19.63
CA ALA A 191 -1.56 9.80 19.31
C ALA A 191 -0.26 10.60 19.61
N GLN A 192 -0.32 11.95 19.68
CA GLN A 192 0.90 12.76 19.54
C GLN A 192 0.98 13.97 20.48
N ARG A 193 0.50 13.85 21.73
CA ARG A 193 0.58 14.94 22.73
C ARG A 193 2.02 15.34 23.03
N GLY A 194 2.37 16.56 22.62
CA GLY A 194 3.66 17.21 22.97
C GLY A 194 4.74 17.12 21.91
N GLU A 195 4.50 16.45 20.81
CA GLU A 195 5.44 16.37 19.68
C GLU A 195 5.34 17.59 18.76
N ARG A 196 6.44 17.92 18.10
CA ARG A 196 6.52 18.99 17.11
C ARG A 196 6.80 18.40 15.74
N PHE A 197 6.20 19.03 14.73
CA PHE A 197 6.25 18.57 13.34
C PHE A 197 6.67 19.68 12.40
N SER A 198 7.39 19.27 11.36
CA SER A 198 7.54 20.03 10.14
C SER A 198 6.55 19.49 9.12
N ALA A 199 5.61 20.31 8.67
CA ALA A 199 4.52 19.92 7.79
C ALA A 199 4.65 20.55 6.42
N ILE A 200 4.56 19.73 5.38
CA ILE A 200 4.60 20.15 3.98
C ILE A 200 3.27 19.77 3.31
N CYS A 201 2.70 20.72 2.59
CA CYS A 201 1.48 20.53 1.81
C CYS A 201 1.73 20.70 0.32
N GLN A 202 1.12 19.84 -0.48
CA GLN A 202 1.13 19.92 -1.93
C GLN A 202 -0.28 19.68 -2.47
N GLY A 203 -0.87 20.68 -3.12
CA GLY A 203 -2.16 20.56 -3.78
C GLY A 203 -2.05 19.74 -5.06
N PHE A 204 -3.10 18.96 -5.37
CA PHE A 204 -3.23 18.24 -6.62
C PHE A 204 -4.66 18.33 -7.19
N ILE A 205 -4.76 18.31 -8.51
CA ILE A 205 -6.04 18.35 -9.22
C ILE A 205 -5.97 17.58 -10.55
N GLY A 206 -7.01 16.86 -10.90
CA GLY A 206 -7.15 16.19 -12.19
C GLY A 206 -8.52 15.56 -12.37
N GLU A 207 -9.14 15.70 -13.54
CA GLU A 207 -10.43 15.10 -13.92
C GLU A 207 -11.56 15.33 -12.88
N ALA A 208 -11.65 16.54 -12.35
CA ALA A 208 -12.57 16.94 -11.29
C ALA A 208 -12.36 16.21 -9.94
N ILE A 209 -11.19 15.66 -9.72
CA ILE A 209 -10.72 15.19 -8.42
C ILE A 209 -9.67 16.19 -7.95
N ALA A 210 -9.86 16.77 -6.78
CA ALA A 210 -8.94 17.72 -6.18
C ALA A 210 -8.65 17.32 -4.73
N GLY A 211 -7.46 17.63 -4.26
CA GLY A 211 -7.04 17.33 -2.91
C GLY A 211 -5.74 17.99 -2.53
N GLU A 212 -5.33 17.73 -1.31
CA GLU A 212 -4.05 18.14 -0.74
C GLU A 212 -3.35 16.91 -0.17
N ALA A 213 -2.07 16.77 -0.47
CA ALA A 213 -1.18 15.81 0.17
C ALA A 213 -0.43 16.53 1.29
N LEU A 214 -0.52 16.02 2.50
CA LEU A 214 0.16 16.55 3.67
C LEU A 214 1.20 15.55 4.14
N LEU A 215 2.47 15.97 4.20
CA LEU A 215 3.56 15.16 4.72
C LEU A 215 4.04 15.75 6.04
N LEU A 216 4.05 14.91 7.08
CA LEU A 216 4.40 15.27 8.45
C LEU A 216 5.71 14.59 8.84
N PHE A 217 6.70 15.36 9.20
CA PHE A 217 7.98 14.88 9.75
C PHE A 217 8.06 15.22 11.23
N HIS A 218 8.46 14.27 12.05
CA HIS A 218 8.80 14.54 13.44
C HIS A 218 10.10 15.34 13.52
N ASP A 219 10.06 16.50 14.17
CA ASP A 219 11.23 17.38 14.23
C ASP A 219 12.45 16.75 14.89
N SER A 220 12.23 15.85 15.85
CA SER A 220 13.29 15.07 16.50
C SER A 220 14.06 14.16 15.52
N GLU A 221 13.46 13.78 14.41
CA GLU A 221 13.98 12.81 13.44
C GLU A 221 14.55 13.46 12.18
N VAL A 222 14.30 14.75 11.97
CA VAL A 222 14.76 15.50 10.78
C VAL A 222 16.29 15.48 10.65
N GLY A 223 17.01 15.56 11.76
CA GLY A 223 18.48 15.50 11.76
C GLY A 223 19.01 14.12 11.33
N ASP A 224 18.33 13.05 11.67
CA ASP A 224 18.67 11.69 11.28
C ASP A 224 18.35 11.46 9.80
N MET A 225 17.23 11.99 9.32
CA MET A 225 16.86 12.00 7.91
C MET A 225 17.92 12.73 7.07
N ALA A 226 18.39 13.89 7.52
CA ALA A 226 19.43 14.64 6.84
C ALA A 226 20.74 13.83 6.73
N ARG A 227 21.12 13.11 7.79
CA ARG A 227 22.31 12.23 7.78
C ARG A 227 22.18 11.09 6.77
N LEU A 228 21.02 10.47 6.67
CA LEU A 228 20.76 9.42 5.68
C LEU A 228 20.86 9.93 4.25
N LEU A 229 20.38 11.14 3.99
CA LEU A 229 20.50 11.81 2.69
C LEU A 229 21.91 12.32 2.38
N GLY A 230 22.85 12.20 3.32
CA GLY A 230 24.18 12.79 3.19
C GLY A 230 24.18 14.34 3.23
N TRP A 231 23.11 14.94 3.72
CA TRP A 231 22.95 16.38 3.86
C TRP A 231 23.47 16.86 5.21
N GLN A 232 24.05 18.06 5.21
CA GLN A 232 24.49 18.75 6.42
C GLN A 232 23.91 20.17 6.40
N PRO A 233 22.63 20.35 6.67
CA PRO A 233 21.98 21.66 6.63
C PRO A 233 22.62 22.57 7.67
N LYS A 234 22.98 23.79 7.25
CA LYS A 234 23.66 24.78 8.11
C LYS A 234 22.66 25.72 8.79
N ASN A 235 21.41 25.72 8.32
CA ASN A 235 20.34 26.61 8.82
C ASN A 235 18.98 26.00 8.49
N GLU A 236 17.92 26.56 9.08
CA GLU A 236 16.54 26.13 8.88
C GLU A 236 16.07 26.19 7.41
N ALA A 237 16.56 27.15 6.62
CA ALA A 237 16.19 27.26 5.22
C ALA A 237 16.66 26.04 4.42
N GLN A 238 17.88 25.56 4.65
CA GLN A 238 18.40 24.34 4.01
C GLN A 238 17.67 23.07 4.50
N THR A 239 17.31 23.03 5.78
CA THR A 239 16.48 21.95 6.31
C THR A 239 15.12 21.92 5.61
N SER A 240 14.49 23.08 5.44
CA SER A 240 13.22 23.21 4.72
C SER A 240 13.33 22.77 3.25
N GLU A 241 14.40 23.16 2.55
CA GLU A 241 14.67 22.76 1.17
C GLU A 241 14.77 21.23 1.05
N MET A 242 15.53 20.59 1.91
CA MET A 242 15.65 19.12 1.98
C MET A 242 14.27 18.44 2.17
N LEU A 243 13.47 18.93 3.12
CA LEU A 243 12.16 18.37 3.40
C LEU A 243 11.17 18.58 2.23
N LEU A 244 11.23 19.74 1.55
CA LEU A 244 10.43 20.04 0.36
C LEU A 244 10.78 19.11 -0.80
N ASP A 245 12.07 18.85 -1.04
CA ASP A 245 12.53 17.93 -2.07
C ASP A 245 12.06 16.50 -1.80
N LEU A 246 12.22 16.04 -0.55
CA LEU A 246 11.77 14.71 -0.15
C LEU A 246 10.25 14.56 -0.28
N ALA A 247 9.49 15.58 0.14
CA ALA A 247 8.05 15.61 -0.01
C ALA A 247 7.62 15.56 -1.48
N SER A 248 8.28 16.32 -2.35
CA SER A 248 8.00 16.31 -3.79
C SER A 248 8.17 14.93 -4.41
N ILE A 249 9.23 14.22 -4.05
CA ILE A 249 9.50 12.86 -4.53
C ILE A 249 8.42 11.90 -4.03
N LEU A 250 8.14 11.89 -2.73
CA LEU A 250 7.23 10.92 -2.11
C LEU A 250 5.77 11.15 -2.54
N ILE A 251 5.30 12.38 -2.45
CA ILE A 251 3.94 12.77 -2.86
C ILE A 251 3.76 12.52 -4.35
N GLY A 252 4.73 12.96 -5.16
CA GLY A 252 4.69 12.78 -6.61
C GLY A 252 4.59 11.32 -7.02
N ALA A 253 5.39 10.45 -6.41
CA ALA A 253 5.37 9.01 -6.69
C ALA A 253 4.05 8.35 -6.26
N CYS A 254 3.53 8.73 -5.09
CA CYS A 254 2.26 8.19 -4.58
C CYS A 254 1.09 8.61 -5.48
N LEU A 255 0.98 9.89 -5.82
CA LEU A 255 -0.06 10.39 -6.71
C LEU A 255 0.04 9.81 -8.13
N ALA A 256 1.25 9.61 -8.65
CA ALA A 256 1.45 8.94 -9.94
C ALA A 256 0.98 7.47 -9.89
N GLY A 257 1.25 6.77 -8.80
CA GLY A 257 0.79 5.40 -8.60
C GLY A 257 -0.74 5.28 -8.52
N ILE A 258 -1.42 6.22 -7.86
CA ILE A 258 -2.88 6.29 -7.83
C ILE A 258 -3.42 6.61 -9.23
N ALA A 259 -2.84 7.60 -9.91
CA ALA A 259 -3.27 8.05 -11.23
C ALA A 259 -3.20 6.93 -12.26
N GLU A 260 -2.12 6.16 -12.27
CA GLU A 260 -1.95 5.02 -13.20
C GLU A 260 -3.03 3.95 -13.00
N GLN A 261 -3.33 3.59 -11.74
CA GLN A 261 -4.33 2.56 -11.46
C GLN A 261 -5.77 2.99 -11.77
N LEU A 262 -6.07 4.28 -11.65
CA LEU A 262 -7.42 4.83 -11.88
C LEU A 262 -7.59 5.41 -13.29
N ASP A 263 -6.57 5.29 -14.15
CA ASP A 263 -6.52 5.95 -15.46
C ASP A 263 -6.87 7.45 -15.36
N LEU A 264 -6.09 8.13 -14.49
CA LEU A 264 -6.20 9.56 -14.21
C LEU A 264 -4.90 10.29 -14.52
N ARG A 265 -4.99 11.62 -14.59
CA ARG A 265 -3.83 12.51 -14.63
C ARG A 265 -4.00 13.60 -13.59
N PHE A 266 -3.04 13.69 -12.68
CA PHE A 266 -2.99 14.77 -11.70
C PHE A 266 -1.95 15.83 -12.10
N SER A 267 -2.40 17.09 -12.12
CA SER A 267 -1.49 18.23 -12.04
C SER A 267 -1.21 18.52 -10.57
N GLN A 268 0.04 18.75 -10.25
CA GLN A 268 0.50 19.00 -8.89
C GLN A 268 1.00 20.43 -8.75
N GLY A 269 0.66 21.10 -7.66
CA GLY A 269 1.24 22.38 -7.28
C GLY A 269 2.68 22.20 -6.77
N HIS A 270 3.34 23.31 -6.45
CA HIS A 270 4.61 23.24 -5.74
C HIS A 270 4.38 22.87 -4.28
N PRO A 271 5.21 22.01 -3.66
CA PRO A 271 5.15 21.76 -2.23
C PRO A 271 5.43 23.05 -1.45
N GLN A 272 4.69 23.24 -0.36
CA GLN A 272 4.78 24.41 0.49
C GLN A 272 4.92 24.00 1.94
N LEU A 273 5.79 24.66 2.67
CA LEU A 273 5.92 24.48 4.10
C LEU A 273 4.73 25.14 4.79
N LEU A 274 3.90 24.35 5.48
CA LEU A 274 2.76 24.86 6.26
C LEU A 274 3.18 25.37 7.64
N GLY A 275 4.21 24.76 8.22
CA GLY A 275 4.75 25.14 9.52
C GLY A 275 5.95 24.27 9.86
N GLN A 276 6.88 24.85 10.63
CA GLN A 276 7.99 24.16 11.28
C GLN A 276 7.81 24.28 12.79
N HIS A 277 8.21 23.22 13.50
CA HIS A 277 8.12 23.18 14.97
C HIS A 277 6.71 23.48 15.49
N ALA A 278 5.69 23.16 14.69
CA ALA A 278 4.30 23.40 15.00
C ALA A 278 3.69 22.17 15.68
N SER A 279 2.77 22.43 16.63
CA SER A 279 1.91 21.36 17.11
C SER A 279 0.89 21.00 16.03
N LEU A 280 0.43 19.77 16.02
CA LEU A 280 -0.59 19.32 15.09
C LEU A 280 -1.87 20.14 15.20
N ASP A 281 -2.23 20.55 16.43
CA ASP A 281 -3.33 21.50 16.70
C ASP A 281 -3.20 22.81 15.91
N GLN A 282 -2.02 23.40 15.91
CA GLN A 282 -1.77 24.63 15.17
C GLN A 282 -1.92 24.43 13.66
N LEU A 283 -1.41 23.33 13.14
CA LEU A 283 -1.52 22.98 11.72
C LEU A 283 -2.98 22.77 11.28
N ILE A 284 -3.78 22.08 12.08
CA ILE A 284 -5.20 21.84 11.81
C ILE A 284 -6.01 23.13 11.91
N GLN A 285 -5.80 23.94 12.94
CA GLN A 285 -6.54 25.18 13.13
C GLN A 285 -6.32 26.18 11.98
N VAL A 286 -5.09 26.33 11.50
CA VAL A 286 -4.77 27.18 10.36
C VAL A 286 -5.49 26.72 9.08
N ASN A 287 -5.68 25.42 8.90
CA ASN A 287 -6.27 24.84 7.71
C ASN A 287 -7.75 24.42 7.86
N ARG A 288 -8.38 24.63 9.03
CA ARG A 288 -9.75 24.22 9.37
C ARG A 288 -10.83 24.68 8.35
N GLN A 289 -10.62 25.81 7.70
CA GLN A 289 -11.57 26.32 6.69
C GLN A 289 -11.46 25.57 5.34
N ARG A 290 -10.31 24.96 5.05
CA ARG A 290 -10.05 24.21 3.82
C ARG A 290 -10.54 22.77 3.90
N TRP A 291 -10.49 22.15 5.09
CA TRP A 291 -10.78 20.74 5.30
C TRP A 291 -12.11 20.54 6.04
N ARG A 292 -13.27 20.76 5.40
CA ARG A 292 -14.58 20.64 6.08
C ARG A 292 -15.01 19.17 6.26
N LYS A 293 -15.23 18.45 5.18
CA LYS A 293 -15.49 17.01 5.15
C LYS A 293 -14.56 16.40 4.13
N THR A 294 -13.76 15.46 4.53
CA THR A 294 -12.60 15.04 3.77
C THR A 294 -12.48 13.52 3.81
N LEU A 295 -12.29 12.92 2.65
CA LEU A 295 -11.81 11.55 2.56
C LEU A 295 -10.29 11.61 2.75
N ALA A 296 -9.82 10.94 3.79
CA ALA A 296 -8.40 10.86 4.11
C ALA A 296 -7.87 9.45 3.85
N VAL A 297 -6.71 9.38 3.22
CA VAL A 297 -5.87 8.18 3.16
C VAL A 297 -4.62 8.50 3.96
N GLU A 298 -4.37 7.72 5.00
CA GLU A 298 -3.23 7.86 5.89
C GLU A 298 -2.24 6.73 5.65
N ILE A 299 -0.97 7.08 5.52
CA ILE A 299 0.15 6.17 5.27
C ILE A 299 1.30 6.57 6.19
N SER A 300 1.62 5.73 7.17
CA SER A 300 2.73 5.96 8.11
C SER A 300 3.96 5.17 7.67
N TYR A 301 4.98 5.84 7.19
CA TYR A 301 6.23 5.21 6.79
C TYR A 301 7.19 5.10 7.98
N SER A 302 7.96 4.03 8.03
CA SER A 302 9.10 3.89 8.93
C SER A 302 10.32 3.34 8.20
N LEU A 303 11.51 3.71 8.69
CA LEU A 303 12.77 3.28 8.09
C LEU A 303 13.42 2.19 8.94
N GLU A 304 13.69 1.03 8.35
CA GLU A 304 14.26 -0.10 9.06
C GLU A 304 15.64 0.23 9.64
N GLY A 305 15.84 -0.13 10.92
CA GLY A 305 17.08 0.16 11.63
C GLY A 305 17.26 1.62 12.07
N HIS A 306 16.28 2.48 11.83
CA HIS A 306 16.29 3.87 12.22
C HIS A 306 15.00 4.25 12.95
N ALA A 307 15.12 5.10 13.97
CA ALA A 307 13.94 5.68 14.64
C ALA A 307 13.43 6.88 13.84
N ILE A 308 13.04 6.64 12.59
CA ILE A 308 12.54 7.66 11.67
C ILE A 308 11.17 7.23 11.16
N HIS A 309 10.16 8.08 11.42
CA HIS A 309 8.78 7.89 11.03
C HIS A 309 8.26 9.19 10.40
N PHE A 310 7.39 9.07 9.44
CA PHE A 310 6.70 10.22 8.85
C PHE A 310 5.38 9.79 8.23
N ASP A 311 4.42 10.67 8.25
CA ASP A 311 3.06 10.37 7.83
C ASP A 311 2.71 11.15 6.57
N LEU A 312 2.19 10.43 5.57
CA LEU A 312 1.57 11.00 4.38
C LEU A 312 0.05 10.89 4.49
N LEU A 313 -0.63 12.03 4.48
CA LEU A 313 -2.08 12.12 4.41
C LEU A 313 -2.49 12.64 3.03
N LEU A 314 -3.30 11.87 2.31
CA LEU A 314 -3.96 12.34 1.09
C LEU A 314 -5.39 12.75 1.44
N LEU A 315 -5.68 14.02 1.32
CA LEU A 315 -6.95 14.63 1.70
C LEU A 315 -7.73 15.01 0.43
N PHE A 316 -8.83 14.31 0.15
CA PHE A 316 -9.67 14.59 -1.01
C PHE A 316 -10.88 15.43 -0.62
N THR A 317 -11.23 16.43 -1.43
CA THR A 317 -12.40 17.28 -1.20
C THR A 317 -13.70 16.48 -1.28
N GLU A 318 -14.77 16.97 -0.63
CA GLU A 318 -16.08 16.32 -0.64
C GLU A 318 -16.62 16.06 -2.06
N ASP A 319 -16.45 17.02 -2.96
CA ASP A 319 -16.87 16.89 -4.35
C ASP A 319 -16.07 15.81 -5.11
N SER A 320 -14.82 15.62 -4.74
CA SER A 320 -13.94 14.61 -5.33
C SER A 320 -14.36 13.18 -4.97
N ILE A 321 -15.01 12.98 -3.80
CA ILE A 321 -15.42 11.64 -3.32
C ILE A 321 -16.34 10.97 -4.35
N LYS A 322 -17.32 11.71 -4.90
CA LYS A 322 -18.26 11.17 -5.89
C LYS A 322 -17.56 10.75 -7.18
N ARG A 323 -16.61 11.55 -7.65
CA ARG A 323 -15.83 11.25 -8.86
C ARG A 323 -14.91 10.06 -8.64
N LEU A 324 -14.22 10.05 -7.51
CA LEU A 324 -13.35 8.96 -7.11
C LEU A 324 -14.13 7.64 -6.94
N THR A 325 -15.34 7.69 -6.34
CA THR A 325 -16.23 6.53 -6.25
C THR A 325 -16.61 5.98 -7.62
N GLY A 326 -16.90 6.86 -8.61
CA GLY A 326 -17.19 6.44 -9.97
C GLY A 326 -15.99 5.78 -10.66
N LYS A 327 -14.79 6.32 -10.50
CA LYS A 327 -13.56 5.74 -11.07
C LYS A 327 -13.20 4.41 -10.42
N ILE A 328 -13.29 4.33 -9.10
CA ILE A 328 -13.03 3.09 -8.34
C ILE A 328 -14.11 2.04 -8.61
N GLY A 329 -15.38 2.46 -8.81
CA GLY A 329 -16.49 1.55 -9.14
C GLY A 329 -16.18 0.65 -10.32
N TYR A 330 -15.52 1.17 -11.35
CA TYR A 330 -15.07 0.41 -12.50
C TYR A 330 -14.09 -0.73 -12.14
N LEU A 331 -13.25 -0.52 -11.15
CA LEU A 331 -12.32 -1.57 -10.68
C LEU A 331 -13.03 -2.61 -9.80
N MET A 332 -14.19 -2.26 -9.22
CA MET A 332 -14.96 -3.14 -8.33
C MET A 332 -15.82 -4.14 -9.10
N GLU A 333 -16.21 -3.82 -10.35
CA GLU A 333 -16.98 -4.70 -11.23
C GLU A 333 -16.16 -5.90 -11.69
#